data_d9059d603d2ca9891db8eb3ae91dd779
#
_entry.id   d9059d603d2ca9891db8eb3ae91dd779
#
_cell.length_a   1.000
_cell.length_b   1.000
_cell.length_c   1.000
_cell.angle_alpha   90.00
_cell.angle_beta   90.00
_cell.angle_gamma   90.00
#
_symmetry.space_group_name_H-M   'P 1'
#
loop_
_entity.id
_entity.type
_entity.pdbx_description
1 polymer ?
#
loop_
_entity_poly.entity_id
_entity_poly.type
_entity_poly.pdbx_seq_one_letter_code
_entity_poly.pdbx_strand_id
1 'polypeptide(L)'
;MDENQEELEIHFQQLREELDQNELQSFRDHFLEMHFYDQGQFYQSLNQEERQLVYSYLSPKELADMFDVIEEDDEHMDLSLIHI
;
A
#
# COMPACT_ATOMS: atom_id res chain seq x y z
N MET A 1 -8.22 -12.65 -15.97
CA MET A 1 -7.72 -11.33 -16.05
C MET A 1 -8.43 -10.41 -15.13
N ASP A 2 -9.67 -10.21 -15.44
CA ASP A 2 -10.46 -9.30 -14.64
C ASP A 2 -10.70 -9.84 -13.24
N GLU A 3 -10.63 -11.16 -13.10
CA GLU A 3 -10.87 -11.76 -11.79
C GLU A 3 -9.85 -11.31 -10.77
N ASN A 4 -8.58 -11.25 -11.18
CA ASN A 4 -7.54 -10.84 -10.25
C ASN A 4 -7.70 -9.39 -9.82
N GLN A 5 -8.10 -8.55 -10.75
CA GLN A 5 -8.32 -7.15 -10.43
C GLN A 5 -9.51 -6.97 -9.53
N GLU A 6 -10.56 -7.73 -9.76
CA GLU A 6 -11.74 -7.63 -8.91
C GLU A 6 -11.43 -8.06 -7.49
N GLU A 7 -10.66 -9.13 -7.35
CA GLU A 7 -10.27 -9.57 -6.02
C GLU A 7 -9.43 -8.52 -5.33
N LEU A 8 -8.52 -7.92 -6.07
CA LEU A 8 -7.66 -6.90 -5.49
C LEU A 8 -8.47 -5.69 -5.06
N GLU A 9 -9.44 -5.30 -5.85
CA GLU A 9 -10.30 -4.18 -5.50
C GLU A 9 -11.10 -4.47 -4.24
N ILE A 10 -11.59 -5.68 -4.11
CA ILE A 10 -12.33 -6.07 -2.92
C ILE A 10 -11.42 -5.98 -1.69
N HIS A 11 -10.19 -6.46 -1.82
CA HIS A 11 -9.23 -6.38 -0.72
C HIS A 11 -8.92 -4.92 -0.38
N PHE A 12 -8.73 -4.09 -1.39
CA PHE A 12 -8.47 -2.68 -1.16
C PHE A 12 -9.62 -2.01 -0.42
N GLN A 13 -10.83 -2.32 -0.83
CA GLN A 13 -12.00 -1.75 -0.20
C GLN A 13 -12.11 -2.18 1.26
N GLN A 14 -11.85 -3.44 1.50
CA GLN A 14 -11.90 -3.96 2.86
C GLN A 14 -10.84 -3.29 3.73
N LEU A 15 -9.63 -3.11 3.19
CA LEU A 15 -8.59 -2.45 3.92
C LEU A 15 -8.95 -1.02 4.25
N ARG A 16 -9.59 -0.32 3.32
CA ARG A 16 -10.02 1.04 3.57
C ARG A 16 -11.04 1.11 4.68
N GLU A 17 -11.96 0.17 4.71
CA GLU A 17 -12.95 0.13 5.77
C GLU A 17 -12.29 -0.11 7.12
N GLU A 18 -11.30 -0.97 7.14
CA GLU A 18 -10.59 -1.23 8.38
C GLU A 18 -9.82 -0.01 8.86
N LEU A 19 -9.24 0.72 7.93
CA LEU A 19 -8.61 1.98 8.28
C LEU A 19 -9.62 2.97 8.85
N ASP A 20 -10.75 3.05 8.21
CA ASP A 20 -11.79 4.00 8.61
C ASP A 20 -12.33 3.70 9.98
N GLN A 21 -12.43 2.42 10.30
CA GLN A 21 -12.98 1.98 11.58
C GLN A 21 -11.91 1.80 12.66
N ASN A 22 -10.67 2.13 12.34
CA ASN A 22 -9.56 2.03 13.29
C ASN A 22 -9.35 0.60 13.75
N GLU A 23 -9.54 -0.37 12.88
CA GLU A 23 -9.32 -1.77 13.21
C GLU A 23 -7.88 -2.13 12.88
N LEU A 24 -6.99 -1.79 13.79
CA LEU A 24 -5.56 -1.93 13.58
C LEU A 24 -5.16 -3.37 13.29
N GLN A 25 -5.60 -4.29 14.12
CA GLN A 25 -5.15 -5.67 13.98
C GLN A 25 -5.66 -6.29 12.70
N SER A 26 -6.94 -6.07 12.39
CA SER A 26 -7.51 -6.61 11.16
C SER A 26 -6.81 -6.04 9.95
N PHE A 27 -6.54 -4.74 9.97
CA PHE A 27 -5.85 -4.10 8.86
C PHE A 27 -4.47 -4.72 8.66
N ARG A 28 -3.72 -4.87 9.75
CA ARG A 28 -2.38 -5.43 9.65
C ARG A 28 -2.42 -6.85 9.13
N ASP A 29 -3.34 -7.65 9.62
CA ASP A 29 -3.43 -9.04 9.19
C ASP A 29 -3.68 -9.13 7.69
N HIS A 30 -4.60 -8.34 7.19
CA HIS A 30 -4.91 -8.35 5.77
C HIS A 30 -3.78 -7.76 4.94
N PHE A 31 -3.28 -6.62 5.37
CA PHE A 31 -2.29 -5.89 4.60
C PHE A 31 -1.00 -6.68 4.46
N LEU A 32 -0.57 -7.28 5.55
CA LEU A 32 0.71 -7.99 5.55
C LEU A 32 0.63 -9.32 4.82
N GLU A 33 -0.56 -9.82 4.58
CA GLU A 33 -0.70 -11.01 3.75
C GLU A 33 -0.55 -10.70 2.27
N MET A 34 -0.69 -9.44 1.90
CA MET A 34 -0.61 -9.07 0.51
C MET A 34 0.84 -9.01 0.04
N HIS A 35 1.01 -9.18 -1.24
CA HIS A 35 2.30 -8.99 -1.88
C HIS A 35 2.78 -7.56 -1.65
N PHE A 36 4.10 -7.39 -1.54
CA PHE A 36 4.65 -6.05 -1.36
C PHE A 36 4.22 -5.12 -2.49
N TYR A 37 4.17 -5.64 -3.69
CA TYR A 37 3.75 -4.83 -4.83
C TYR A 37 2.31 -4.33 -4.66
N ASP A 38 1.43 -5.20 -4.22
CA ASP A 38 0.05 -4.82 -3.99
C ASP A 38 -0.08 -3.85 -2.84
N GLN A 39 0.74 -4.03 -1.81
CA GLN A 39 0.76 -3.09 -0.69
C GLN A 39 1.12 -1.70 -1.17
N GLY A 40 2.13 -1.63 -2.01
CA GLY A 40 2.53 -0.33 -2.56
C GLY A 40 1.45 0.31 -3.38
N GLN A 41 0.77 -0.47 -4.20
CA GLN A 41 -0.32 0.06 -5.00
C GLN A 41 -1.45 0.57 -4.13
N PHE A 42 -1.79 -0.18 -3.10
CA PHE A 42 -2.83 0.26 -2.18
C PHE A 42 -2.45 1.59 -1.54
N TYR A 43 -1.23 1.68 -1.05
CA TYR A 43 -0.78 2.90 -0.41
C TYR A 43 -0.84 4.10 -1.36
N GLN A 44 -0.42 3.89 -2.60
CA GLN A 44 -0.43 4.98 -3.57
C GLN A 44 -1.83 5.42 -3.94
N SER A 45 -2.81 4.55 -3.77
CA SER A 45 -4.19 4.90 -4.08
C SER A 45 -4.87 5.71 -2.98
N LEU A 46 -4.22 5.84 -1.83
CA LEU A 46 -4.82 6.49 -0.68
C LEU A 46 -4.58 8.00 -0.72
N ASN A 47 -5.49 8.74 -0.08
CA ASN A 47 -5.25 10.16 0.12
C ASN A 47 -4.28 10.35 1.29
N GLN A 48 -3.95 11.61 1.57
CA GLN A 48 -2.92 11.90 2.54
C GLN A 48 -3.32 11.48 3.96
N GLU A 49 -4.57 11.68 4.30
CA GLU A 49 -5.03 11.29 5.63
C GLU A 49 -4.95 9.77 5.82
N GLU A 50 -5.37 9.04 4.80
CA GLU A 50 -5.33 7.60 4.87
C GLU A 50 -3.90 7.08 4.93
N ARG A 51 -3.00 7.75 4.20
CA ARG A 51 -1.59 7.37 4.24
C ARG A 51 -1.01 7.54 5.63
N GLN A 52 -1.41 8.60 6.31
CA GLN A 52 -0.94 8.80 7.68
C GLN A 52 -1.42 7.72 8.62
N LEU A 53 -2.64 7.24 8.40
CA LEU A 53 -3.14 6.13 9.19
C LEU A 53 -2.30 4.88 8.96
N VAL A 54 -2.00 4.60 7.71
CA VAL A 54 -1.15 3.45 7.39
C VAL A 54 0.20 3.58 8.07
N TYR A 55 0.76 4.78 8.04
CA TYR A 55 2.02 5.03 8.71
C TYR A 55 1.96 4.66 10.18
N SER A 56 0.86 5.00 10.84
CA SER A 56 0.76 4.73 12.26
C SER A 56 0.44 3.27 12.55
N TYR A 57 -0.09 2.56 11.56
CA TYR A 57 -0.48 1.16 11.76
C TYR A 57 0.65 0.18 11.50
N LEU A 58 1.62 0.57 10.70
CA LEU A 58 2.71 -0.33 10.30
C LEU A 58 3.99 0.00 11.05
N SER A 59 4.83 -1.01 11.24
CA SER A 59 6.12 -0.81 11.85
C SER A 59 7.08 -0.19 10.84
N PRO A 60 8.17 0.42 11.33
CA PRO A 60 9.15 1.00 10.40
C PRO A 60 9.69 0.01 9.39
N LYS A 61 9.89 -1.23 9.80
CA LYS A 61 10.40 -2.23 8.87
C LYS A 61 9.38 -2.54 7.79
N GLU A 62 8.13 -2.67 8.21
CA GLU A 62 7.07 -2.94 7.24
C GLU A 62 6.92 -1.80 6.25
N LEU A 63 7.02 -0.58 6.75
CA LEU A 63 6.97 0.57 5.86
C LEU A 63 8.15 0.59 4.89
N ALA A 64 9.32 0.27 5.39
CA ALA A 64 10.50 0.26 4.54
C ALA A 64 10.36 -0.77 3.42
N ASP A 65 9.86 -1.95 3.75
CA ASP A 65 9.67 -2.98 2.74
C ASP A 65 8.70 -2.52 1.65
N MET A 66 7.62 -1.88 2.07
CA MET A 66 6.64 -1.39 1.12
C MET A 66 7.22 -0.27 0.26
N PHE A 67 7.93 0.66 0.88
CA PHE A 67 8.50 1.78 0.14
C PHE A 67 9.59 1.34 -0.81
N ASP A 68 10.29 0.27 -0.50
CA ASP A 68 11.26 -0.28 -1.43
C ASP A 68 10.62 -0.61 -2.76
N VAL A 69 9.46 -1.24 -2.72
CA VAL A 69 8.76 -1.60 -3.95
C VAL A 69 8.30 -0.35 -4.68
N ILE A 70 7.77 0.61 -3.93
CA ILE A 70 7.30 1.84 -4.54
C ILE A 70 8.45 2.60 -5.19
N GLU A 71 9.59 2.65 -4.51
CA GLU A 71 10.75 3.34 -5.05
C GLU A 71 11.26 2.68 -6.32
N GLU A 72 11.22 1.38 -6.37
CA GLU A 72 11.63 0.69 -7.58
C GLU A 72 10.77 1.09 -8.75
N ASP A 73 9.48 1.19 -8.51
CA ASP A 73 8.55 1.63 -9.54
C ASP A 73 8.84 3.06 -9.96
N ASP A 74 9.07 3.92 -8.97
CA ASP A 74 9.36 5.33 -9.22
C ASP A 74 10.69 5.49 -9.93
N GLU A 75 11.67 4.71 -9.54
CA GLU A 75 12.96 4.76 -10.20
C GLU A 75 12.82 4.50 -11.69
N HIS A 76 11.94 3.61 -12.04
CA HIS A 76 11.70 3.30 -13.43
C HIS A 76 11.24 4.52 -14.20
N MET A 77 10.46 5.35 -13.58
CA MET A 77 9.95 6.54 -14.22
C MET A 77 10.87 7.74 -14.03
N ASP A 78 11.50 7.81 -12.89
CA ASP A 78 12.28 8.99 -12.51
C ASP A 78 13.70 8.96 -13.04
N LEU A 79 14.11 7.85 -13.59
CA LEU A 79 15.46 7.76 -14.12
C LEU A 79 15.77 8.90 -15.05
N SER A 80 14.80 9.29 -15.86
CA SER A 80 15.01 10.37 -16.80
C SER A 80 15.04 11.73 -16.12
N LEU A 81 14.41 11.84 -14.96
CA LEU A 81 14.38 13.10 -14.24
C LEU A 81 15.60 13.31 -13.38
N ILE A 82 16.08 12.23 -12.78
CA ILE A 82 17.18 12.32 -11.85
C ILE A 82 18.47 12.67 -12.54
N HIS A 83 18.58 12.30 -13.79
CA HIS A 83 19.81 12.53 -14.54
C HIS A 83 19.95 13.95 -15.02
N ILE A 84 19.09 14.78 -14.62
CA ILE A 84 19.20 16.18 -14.94
C ILE A 84 20.05 16.92 -13.89
#